data_e53e1bf34b42c18015476c45f1403b66
#
_entry.id   e53e1bf34b42c18015476c45f1403b66
#
_cell.length_a   1.000
_cell.length_b   1.000
_cell.length_c   1.000
_cell.angle_alpha   90.00
_cell.angle_beta   90.00
_cell.angle_gamma   90.00
#
_symmetry.space_group_name_H-M   'P 1'
#
loop_
_entity.id
_entity.type
_entity.pdbx_description
1 polymer ?
#
loop_
_entity_poly.entity_id
_entity_poly.type
_entity_poly.pdbx_seq_one_letter_code
_entity_poly.pdbx_strand_id
1 'polypeptide(L)'
;MSCLNCAVIVPEVIIKKNSTFAEKMNLDNLTKIVQYEINAIAQVNKLKSLCCQLSITAKDYSTIINISPNFIAQKNLGGSYDTIIHEVSEDNSVYHSPIEIFNLIMESKKISPNTKLNYKRTKELLIEFAPLACYQDIDKRFIRAFEIYLTRKNLCANTILKYLKCLKRALRLAQQTGQIKETIEELFSLTVTKAEIIRKESLTPHELNKLQEYLISNFTNMESDYREALSAFLFSCYTGIRYSDICQLTYADMKRIKNKRWLIFTMQKTKQKVYVPLDQIFGGRALKIMRLFHRTRGKLFYLPSNAKCNRVIKRVYKNQQIGKKNISFHTGRHTAATLLLFYKIPLTTIQSILGHTHITTTEIYAEQNEATIYNSIKGVKFKEFI
;
A
#
# COMPACT_ATOMS: atom_id res chain seq x y z
N MET A 1 10.52 -49.08 16.31
CA MET A 1 11.29 -47.97 16.87
C MET A 1 10.39 -46.73 16.89
N SER A 2 10.14 -46.21 18.09
CA SER A 2 9.14 -45.15 18.29
C SER A 2 9.66 -43.82 17.72
N CYS A 3 8.78 -43.08 17.08
CA CYS A 3 9.08 -41.76 16.46
C CYS A 3 9.66 -40.69 17.43
N LEU A 4 9.68 -40.95 18.73
CA LEU A 4 10.31 -40.05 19.72
C LEU A 4 11.83 -39.96 19.53
N ASN A 5 12.52 -41.02 19.08
CA ASN A 5 13.95 -40.99 18.83
C ASN A 5 14.31 -40.20 17.56
N CYS A 6 13.40 -40.03 16.62
CA CYS A 6 13.66 -39.24 15.42
C CYS A 6 13.74 -37.74 15.72
N ALA A 7 12.94 -37.23 16.66
CA ALA A 7 12.94 -35.80 17.00
C ALA A 7 14.22 -35.34 17.70
N VAL A 8 14.92 -36.25 18.41
CA VAL A 8 16.18 -35.95 19.11
C VAL A 8 17.40 -36.09 18.19
N ILE A 9 17.35 -36.97 17.20
CA ILE A 9 18.46 -37.18 16.25
C ILE A 9 18.54 -36.11 15.18
N VAL A 10 17.44 -35.47 14.89
CA VAL A 10 17.29 -34.50 13.82
C VAL A 10 18.17 -33.24 14.00
N PRO A 11 18.27 -32.60 15.17
CA PRO A 11 19.15 -31.46 15.37
C PRO A 11 20.64 -31.78 15.15
N GLU A 12 21.11 -32.91 15.60
CA GLU A 12 22.50 -33.35 15.43
C GLU A 12 22.87 -33.63 13.97
N VAL A 13 21.95 -34.18 13.21
CA VAL A 13 22.15 -34.49 11.79
C VAL A 13 22.20 -33.21 10.95
N ILE A 14 21.39 -32.20 11.32
CA ILE A 14 21.41 -30.90 10.67
C ILE A 14 22.75 -30.22 10.87
N ILE A 15 23.27 -30.22 12.09
CA ILE A 15 24.54 -29.57 12.44
C ILE A 15 25.72 -30.24 11.72
N LYS A 16 25.72 -31.57 11.60
CA LYS A 16 26.84 -32.30 10.97
C LYS A 16 26.83 -32.25 9.43
N LYS A 17 25.69 -32.13 8.76
CA LYS A 17 25.63 -32.15 7.28
C LYS A 17 25.67 -30.77 6.63
N ASN A 18 25.42 -29.69 7.36
CA ASN A 18 25.37 -28.33 6.83
C ASN A 18 26.40 -27.39 7.48
N SER A 19 27.63 -27.86 7.73
CA SER A 19 28.71 -27.00 8.26
C SER A 19 28.88 -25.72 7.42
N THR A 20 28.82 -25.85 6.10
CA THR A 20 28.89 -24.70 5.17
C THR A 20 27.67 -23.76 5.21
N PHE A 21 26.51 -24.26 5.63
CA PHE A 21 25.31 -23.44 5.79
C PHE A 21 25.24 -22.79 7.17
N ALA A 22 25.70 -23.51 8.19
CA ALA A 22 25.82 -22.98 9.57
C ALA A 22 26.86 -21.87 9.70
N GLU A 23 27.93 -21.90 8.92
CA GLU A 23 28.92 -20.81 8.86
C GLU A 23 28.38 -19.52 8.23
N LYS A 24 27.32 -19.61 7.43
CA LYS A 24 26.66 -18.41 6.82
C LYS A 24 25.45 -17.90 7.60
N MET A 25 24.90 -18.69 8.51
CA MET A 25 23.78 -18.30 9.37
C MET A 25 24.25 -18.13 10.81
N ASN A 26 23.94 -16.98 11.40
CA ASN A 26 24.18 -16.74 12.83
C ASN A 26 23.50 -17.86 13.66
N LEU A 27 24.25 -18.49 14.56
CA LEU A 27 23.80 -19.60 15.41
C LEU A 27 22.49 -19.31 16.15
N ASP A 28 22.26 -18.04 16.51
CA ASP A 28 21.01 -17.56 17.12
C ASP A 28 19.79 -17.70 16.22
N ASN A 29 19.94 -17.58 14.91
CA ASN A 29 18.83 -17.77 13.98
C ASN A 29 18.50 -19.25 13.77
N LEU A 30 19.51 -20.13 13.78
CA LEU A 30 19.33 -21.58 13.75
C LEU A 30 18.66 -22.08 15.03
N THR A 31 19.07 -21.59 16.19
CA THR A 31 18.45 -21.90 17.48
C THR A 31 17.01 -21.44 17.54
N LYS A 32 16.71 -20.26 17.00
CA LYS A 32 15.32 -19.76 16.90
C LYS A 32 14.46 -20.59 15.96
N ILE A 33 15.01 -21.06 14.84
CA ILE A 33 14.28 -21.94 13.90
C ILE A 33 14.00 -23.28 14.57
N VAL A 34 14.98 -23.89 15.21
CA VAL A 34 14.85 -25.16 15.93
C VAL A 34 13.90 -25.02 17.13
N GLN A 35 13.97 -23.93 17.90
CA GLN A 35 13.07 -23.64 19.02
C GLN A 35 11.64 -23.39 18.55
N TYR A 36 11.49 -22.77 17.37
CA TYR A 36 10.18 -22.54 16.74
C TYR A 36 9.53 -23.86 16.29
N GLU A 37 10.32 -24.80 15.76
CA GLU A 37 9.86 -26.13 15.36
C GLU A 37 9.58 -27.04 16.56
N ILE A 38 10.36 -26.94 17.64
CA ILE A 38 10.13 -27.68 18.89
C ILE A 38 8.85 -27.21 19.60
N ASN A 39 8.54 -25.93 19.55
CA ASN A 39 7.29 -25.38 20.12
C ASN A 39 6.04 -25.70 19.30
N ALA A 40 6.21 -26.27 18.12
CA ALA A 40 5.14 -26.75 17.25
C ALA A 40 4.84 -28.25 17.42
N ILE A 41 4.85 -28.75 18.65
CA ILE A 41 4.63 -30.21 18.99
C ILE A 41 3.34 -30.75 18.34
N ALA A 42 2.29 -29.96 18.19
CA ALA A 42 1.10 -30.33 17.44
C ALA A 42 1.37 -30.58 15.93
N GLN A 43 2.33 -29.86 15.35
CA GLN A 43 2.72 -30.00 13.95
C GLN A 43 3.68 -31.20 13.73
N VAL A 44 4.47 -31.57 14.73
CA VAL A 44 5.30 -32.80 14.69
C VAL A 44 4.44 -34.04 14.49
N ASN A 45 3.27 -34.09 15.07
CA ASN A 45 2.35 -35.23 14.87
C ASN A 45 1.78 -35.29 13.44
N LYS A 46 1.57 -34.12 12.81
CA LYS A 46 1.13 -34.04 11.41
C LYS A 46 2.28 -34.38 10.45
N LEU A 47 3.50 -33.89 10.73
CA LEU A 47 4.71 -34.32 10.00
C LEU A 47 4.96 -35.80 10.12
N LYS A 48 4.76 -36.43 11.28
CA LYS A 48 4.84 -37.87 11.49
C LYS A 48 3.85 -38.64 10.62
N SER A 49 2.60 -38.20 10.58
CA SER A 49 1.56 -38.75 9.73
C SER A 49 1.92 -38.66 8.25
N LEU A 50 2.40 -37.50 7.80
CA LEU A 50 2.82 -37.26 6.42
C LEU A 50 4.04 -38.10 6.04
N CYS A 51 5.03 -38.21 6.91
CA CYS A 51 6.20 -39.07 6.70
C CYS A 51 5.86 -40.53 6.62
N CYS A 52 4.91 -41.02 7.43
CA CYS A 52 4.41 -42.38 7.34
C CYS A 52 3.65 -42.67 6.02
N GLN A 53 2.86 -41.69 5.56
CA GLN A 53 2.14 -41.76 4.29
C GLN A 53 3.05 -41.76 3.07
N LEU A 54 4.17 -41.06 3.12
CA LEU A 54 5.13 -40.93 2.01
C LEU A 54 6.25 -41.99 2.04
N SER A 55 6.22 -42.95 2.98
CA SER A 55 7.25 -44.00 3.15
C SER A 55 8.68 -43.47 3.19
N ILE A 56 8.88 -42.31 3.84
CA ILE A 56 10.17 -41.62 3.90
C ILE A 56 11.11 -42.35 4.88
N THR A 57 12.31 -42.65 4.42
CA THR A 57 13.33 -43.34 5.23
C THR A 57 14.07 -42.38 6.16
N ALA A 58 14.67 -42.92 7.23
CA ALA A 58 15.44 -42.12 8.20
C ALA A 58 16.62 -41.32 7.57
N LYS A 59 17.12 -41.72 6.38
CA LYS A 59 18.15 -40.97 5.62
C LYS A 59 17.62 -39.69 5.01
N ASP A 60 16.35 -39.58 4.72
CA ASP A 60 15.73 -38.46 4.04
C ASP A 60 15.32 -37.38 5.04
N TYR A 61 15.21 -37.71 6.34
CA TYR A 61 14.80 -36.76 7.39
C TYR A 61 15.71 -35.53 7.51
N SER A 62 17.01 -35.68 7.25
CA SER A 62 17.95 -34.55 7.28
C SER A 62 17.65 -33.48 6.20
N THR A 63 16.88 -33.84 5.19
CA THR A 63 16.45 -32.98 4.11
C THR A 63 15.13 -32.28 4.46
N ILE A 64 14.32 -32.91 5.31
CA ILE A 64 12.94 -32.53 5.63
C ILE A 64 12.83 -31.31 6.55
N ILE A 65 13.79 -31.11 7.45
CA ILE A 65 13.65 -30.11 8.52
C ILE A 65 13.94 -28.68 8.09
N ASN A 66 14.68 -28.50 7.03
CA ASN A 66 14.93 -27.16 6.50
C ASN A 66 13.83 -26.64 5.59
N ILE A 67 12.65 -27.31 5.56
CA ILE A 67 11.88 -27.19 4.34
C ILE A 67 10.42 -27.20 4.70
N SER A 68 9.73 -26.18 4.21
CA SER A 68 8.27 -26.28 4.13
C SER A 68 7.87 -27.60 3.48
N PRO A 69 6.71 -28.18 3.79
CA PRO A 69 6.20 -29.39 3.13
C PRO A 69 6.39 -29.37 1.61
N ASN A 70 6.36 -28.19 1.01
CA ASN A 70 6.54 -27.94 -0.40
C ASN A 70 7.94 -28.26 -0.93
N PHE A 71 8.96 -28.08 -0.14
CA PHE A 71 10.34 -28.36 -0.56
C PHE A 71 10.66 -29.88 -0.45
N ILE A 72 10.07 -30.58 0.49
CA ILE A 72 10.19 -32.03 0.61
C ILE A 72 9.69 -32.67 -0.68
N ALA A 73 8.53 -32.25 -1.12
CA ALA A 73 7.90 -32.72 -2.33
C ALA A 73 8.80 -32.53 -3.57
N GLN A 74 9.37 -31.34 -3.78
CA GLN A 74 10.21 -31.04 -4.95
C GLN A 74 11.51 -31.87 -5.04
N LYS A 75 12.13 -32.22 -3.92
CA LYS A 75 13.44 -32.89 -3.92
C LYS A 75 13.40 -34.40 -3.99
N ASN A 76 12.36 -35.00 -3.47
CA ASN A 76 12.26 -36.47 -3.39
C ASN A 76 11.51 -37.12 -4.55
N LEU A 77 10.68 -36.35 -5.28
CA LEU A 77 9.82 -36.89 -6.33
C LEU A 77 10.22 -36.43 -7.75
N GLY A 78 11.23 -35.58 -7.90
CA GLY A 78 11.74 -35.18 -9.21
C GLY A 78 10.75 -34.45 -10.13
N GLY A 79 9.58 -34.09 -9.59
CA GLY A 79 8.50 -33.41 -10.31
C GLY A 79 8.37 -31.94 -9.94
N SER A 80 7.67 -31.19 -10.77
CA SER A 80 7.32 -29.82 -10.44
C SER A 80 6.26 -29.80 -9.33
N TYR A 81 6.22 -28.72 -8.55
CA TYR A 81 5.26 -28.52 -7.47
C TYR A 81 3.79 -28.77 -7.90
N ASP A 82 3.46 -28.37 -9.12
CA ASP A 82 2.13 -28.55 -9.69
C ASP A 82 1.73 -30.02 -9.88
N THR A 83 2.69 -30.90 -10.23
CA THR A 83 2.45 -32.32 -10.45
C THR A 83 2.09 -33.01 -9.14
N ILE A 84 2.71 -32.64 -8.03
CA ILE A 84 2.49 -33.25 -6.72
C ILE A 84 1.14 -32.85 -6.11
N ILE A 85 0.72 -31.61 -6.34
CA ILE A 85 -0.62 -31.15 -5.95
C ILE A 85 -1.69 -31.93 -6.71
N HIS A 86 -1.46 -32.26 -7.97
CA HIS A 86 -2.39 -33.09 -8.76
C HIS A 86 -2.49 -34.55 -8.26
N GLU A 87 -1.37 -35.14 -7.87
CA GLU A 87 -1.39 -36.55 -7.37
C GLU A 87 -1.96 -36.69 -5.95
N VAL A 88 -1.83 -35.63 -5.10
CA VAL A 88 -2.43 -35.62 -3.75
C VAL A 88 -3.90 -35.15 -3.78
N SER A 89 -4.36 -34.58 -4.89
CA SER A 89 -5.71 -34.01 -5.07
C SER A 89 -6.77 -35.03 -5.58
N GLU A 90 -6.47 -36.29 -5.72
CA GLU A 90 -7.52 -37.33 -5.99
C GLU A 90 -8.44 -37.55 -4.78
N ASP A 91 -8.06 -37.08 -3.59
CA ASP A 91 -8.98 -36.93 -2.47
C ASP A 91 -9.50 -35.49 -2.48
N ASN A 92 -10.78 -35.27 -2.72
CA ASN A 92 -11.48 -34.01 -2.98
C ASN A 92 -11.43 -32.93 -1.87
N SER A 93 -10.38 -32.89 -1.06
CA SER A 93 -10.05 -31.84 -0.10
C SER A 93 -8.81 -31.05 -0.55
N VAL A 94 -8.99 -30.14 -1.49
CA VAL A 94 -7.94 -29.21 -1.91
C VAL A 94 -7.60 -28.29 -0.74
N TYR A 95 -6.63 -28.68 0.07
CA TYR A 95 -6.09 -27.83 1.15
C TYR A 95 -5.17 -26.80 0.54
N HIS A 96 -5.74 -25.72 0.00
CA HIS A 96 -4.97 -24.54 -0.37
C HIS A 96 -4.49 -23.85 0.91
N SER A 97 -3.19 -23.72 1.07
CA SER A 97 -2.60 -22.95 2.15
C SER A 97 -3.09 -21.49 2.06
N PRO A 98 -3.33 -20.81 3.19
CA PRO A 98 -3.59 -19.36 3.19
C PRO A 98 -2.54 -18.55 2.41
N ILE A 99 -1.33 -19.10 2.29
CA ILE A 99 -0.21 -18.49 1.54
C ILE A 99 -0.45 -18.57 0.02
N GLU A 100 -1.04 -19.65 -0.48
CA GLU A 100 -1.30 -19.84 -1.92
C GLU A 100 -2.36 -18.90 -2.46
N ILE A 101 -3.37 -18.59 -1.66
CA ILE A 101 -4.42 -17.66 -2.06
C ILE A 101 -3.86 -16.26 -2.39
N PHE A 102 -2.77 -15.87 -1.74
CA PHE A 102 -2.08 -14.62 -2.10
C PHE A 102 -1.50 -14.67 -3.51
N ASN A 103 -1.00 -15.83 -3.97
CA ASN A 103 -0.51 -16.00 -5.34
C ASN A 103 -1.64 -15.81 -6.34
N LEU A 104 -2.78 -16.50 -6.14
CA LEU A 104 -3.97 -16.36 -6.98
C LEU A 104 -4.44 -14.90 -7.06
N ILE A 105 -4.46 -14.18 -5.93
CA ILE A 105 -4.81 -12.76 -5.92
C ILE A 105 -3.81 -11.95 -6.72
N MET A 106 -2.51 -12.22 -6.59
CA MET A 106 -1.45 -11.45 -7.27
C MET A 106 -1.39 -11.72 -8.79
N GLU A 107 -1.81 -12.88 -9.25
CA GLU A 107 -1.90 -13.23 -10.67
C GLU A 107 -3.03 -12.48 -11.38
N SER A 108 -4.04 -12.05 -10.63
CA SER A 108 -5.17 -11.32 -11.20
C SER A 108 -4.74 -10.06 -11.96
N LYS A 109 -5.16 -9.95 -13.22
CA LYS A 109 -4.94 -8.75 -14.07
C LYS A 109 -5.71 -7.52 -13.58
N LYS A 110 -6.74 -7.71 -12.73
CA LYS A 110 -7.59 -6.62 -12.21
C LYS A 110 -6.93 -5.83 -11.07
N ILE A 111 -5.78 -6.29 -10.54
CA ILE A 111 -5.13 -5.67 -9.38
C ILE A 111 -3.93 -4.84 -9.83
N SER A 112 -3.86 -3.59 -9.35
CA SER A 112 -2.76 -2.69 -9.68
C SER A 112 -1.41 -3.18 -9.13
N PRO A 113 -0.26 -2.86 -9.78
CA PRO A 113 1.07 -3.25 -9.31
C PRO A 113 1.34 -2.87 -7.85
N ASN A 114 0.96 -1.66 -7.42
CA ASN A 114 1.13 -1.22 -6.04
C ASN A 114 0.27 -2.04 -5.05
N THR A 115 -0.91 -2.48 -5.47
CA THR A 115 -1.74 -3.37 -4.65
C THR A 115 -1.11 -4.74 -4.54
N LYS A 116 -0.54 -5.28 -5.63
CA LYS A 116 0.21 -6.55 -5.62
C LYS A 116 1.38 -6.52 -4.63
N LEU A 117 2.12 -5.41 -4.57
CA LEU A 117 3.19 -5.24 -3.57
C LEU A 117 2.69 -5.32 -2.12
N ASN A 118 1.51 -4.79 -1.82
CA ASN A 118 0.92 -4.92 -0.50
C ASN A 118 0.56 -6.38 -0.18
N TYR A 119 -0.02 -7.11 -1.13
CA TYR A 119 -0.29 -8.55 -0.95
C TYR A 119 0.99 -9.34 -0.79
N LYS A 120 2.01 -9.09 -1.64
CA LYS A 120 3.32 -9.71 -1.52
C LYS A 120 3.90 -9.54 -0.12
N ARG A 121 3.92 -8.29 0.38
CA ARG A 121 4.45 -8.02 1.73
C ARG A 121 3.62 -8.65 2.83
N THR A 122 2.29 -8.70 2.69
CA THR A 122 1.43 -9.38 3.66
C THR A 122 1.71 -10.88 3.68
N LYS A 123 1.88 -11.50 2.51
CA LYS A 123 2.27 -12.90 2.37
C LYS A 123 3.61 -13.18 3.06
N GLU A 124 4.64 -12.37 2.79
CA GLU A 124 5.95 -12.49 3.43
C GLU A 124 5.85 -12.43 4.96
N LEU A 125 5.08 -11.47 5.50
CA LEU A 125 4.85 -11.34 6.94
C LEU A 125 4.08 -12.52 7.53
N LEU A 126 3.14 -13.09 6.77
CA LEU A 126 2.40 -14.28 7.20
C LEU A 126 3.31 -15.52 7.21
N ILE A 127 4.17 -15.68 6.23
CA ILE A 127 5.19 -16.75 6.19
C ILE A 127 6.17 -16.60 7.36
N GLU A 128 6.63 -15.39 7.65
CA GLU A 128 7.52 -15.12 8.80
C GLU A 128 6.82 -15.44 10.13
N PHE A 129 5.51 -15.23 10.23
CA PHE A 129 4.74 -15.46 11.44
C PHE A 129 4.35 -16.93 11.61
N ALA A 130 3.85 -17.56 10.57
CA ALA A 130 3.31 -18.91 10.60
C ALA A 130 3.52 -19.62 9.24
N PRO A 131 4.74 -20.12 8.97
CA PRO A 131 5.12 -20.68 7.67
C PRO A 131 4.31 -21.91 7.26
N LEU A 132 3.82 -22.67 8.23
CA LEU A 132 3.09 -23.94 8.03
C LEU A 132 1.59 -23.80 8.30
N ALA A 133 1.08 -22.58 8.45
CA ALA A 133 -0.35 -22.38 8.72
C ALA A 133 -1.21 -22.94 7.59
N CYS A 134 -2.22 -23.70 7.97
CA CYS A 134 -3.30 -24.14 7.10
C CYS A 134 -4.60 -23.42 7.46
N TYR A 135 -5.66 -23.59 6.68
CA TYR A 135 -6.94 -22.91 6.95
C TYR A 135 -7.59 -23.35 8.27
N GLN A 136 -7.33 -24.57 8.73
CA GLN A 136 -7.82 -25.08 10.01
C GLN A 136 -7.21 -24.37 11.22
N ASP A 137 -6.03 -23.78 11.06
CA ASP A 137 -5.34 -23.04 12.13
C ASP A 137 -5.83 -21.58 12.22
N ILE A 138 -6.59 -21.12 11.20
CA ILE A 138 -7.05 -19.75 11.14
C ILE A 138 -8.36 -19.57 11.88
N ASP A 139 -8.23 -19.19 13.13
CA ASP A 139 -9.32 -18.75 14.00
C ASP A 139 -9.13 -17.27 14.41
N LYS A 140 -10.05 -16.77 15.21
CA LYS A 140 -9.96 -15.40 15.76
C LYS A 140 -8.72 -15.15 16.61
N ARG A 141 -8.16 -16.18 17.26
CA ARG A 141 -6.94 -16.10 18.08
C ARG A 141 -5.72 -16.00 17.18
N PHE A 142 -5.67 -16.76 16.10
CA PHE A 142 -4.62 -16.64 15.08
C PHE A 142 -4.54 -15.23 14.50
N ILE A 143 -5.67 -14.65 14.10
CA ILE A 143 -5.72 -13.29 13.57
C ILE A 143 -5.24 -12.27 14.60
N ARG A 144 -5.64 -12.44 15.86
CA ARG A 144 -5.18 -11.59 16.95
C ARG A 144 -3.67 -11.74 17.21
N ALA A 145 -3.15 -12.95 17.18
CA ALA A 145 -1.72 -13.21 17.34
C ALA A 145 -0.91 -12.59 16.19
N PHE A 146 -1.39 -12.67 14.96
CA PHE A 146 -0.78 -12.01 13.80
C PHE A 146 -0.79 -10.48 13.96
N GLU A 147 -1.87 -9.89 14.45
CA GLU A 147 -1.93 -8.46 14.74
C GLU A 147 -0.87 -8.04 15.78
N ILE A 148 -0.73 -8.82 16.88
CA ILE A 148 0.30 -8.60 17.92
C ILE A 148 1.70 -8.73 17.33
N TYR A 149 1.94 -9.72 16.46
CA TYR A 149 3.20 -9.89 15.75
C TYR A 149 3.55 -8.65 14.91
N LEU A 150 2.59 -8.11 14.14
CA LEU A 150 2.78 -6.90 13.37
C LEU A 150 3.11 -5.68 14.26
N THR A 151 2.48 -5.61 15.44
CA THR A 151 2.75 -4.55 16.43
C THR A 151 4.18 -4.66 16.98
N ARG A 152 4.63 -5.87 17.30
CA ARG A 152 6.01 -6.12 17.76
C ARG A 152 7.07 -5.80 16.71
N LYS A 153 6.71 -5.77 15.44
CA LYS A 153 7.58 -5.26 14.35
C LYS A 153 7.63 -3.73 14.26
N ASN A 154 7.11 -3.02 15.24
CA ASN A 154 7.07 -1.54 15.31
C ASN A 154 6.39 -0.89 14.09
N LEU A 155 5.40 -1.55 13.51
CA LEU A 155 4.62 -0.98 12.42
C LEU A 155 3.55 -0.03 12.98
N CYS A 156 3.35 1.11 12.32
CA CYS A 156 2.27 2.03 12.70
C CYS A 156 0.89 1.42 12.44
N ALA A 157 -0.12 1.81 13.24
CA ALA A 157 -1.47 1.28 13.23
C ALA A 157 -2.10 1.22 11.82
N ASN A 158 -1.96 2.29 11.01
CA ASN A 158 -2.46 2.31 9.65
C ASN A 158 -1.78 1.28 8.72
N THR A 159 -0.51 0.93 8.98
CA THR A 159 0.21 -0.11 8.24
C THR A 159 -0.26 -1.50 8.66
N ILE A 160 -0.48 -1.72 9.95
CA ILE A 160 -1.06 -2.98 10.48
C ILE A 160 -2.43 -3.20 9.85
N LEU A 161 -3.31 -2.20 9.90
CA LEU A 161 -4.65 -2.28 9.29
C LEU A 161 -4.61 -2.55 7.78
N LYS A 162 -3.61 -2.01 7.08
CA LYS A 162 -3.42 -2.29 5.65
C LYS A 162 -3.14 -3.78 5.41
N TYR A 163 -2.27 -4.39 6.20
CA TYR A 163 -1.96 -5.82 6.07
C TYR A 163 -3.12 -6.71 6.53
N LEU A 164 -3.79 -6.35 7.63
CA LEU A 164 -5.02 -7.03 8.05
C LEU A 164 -6.13 -6.97 6.97
N LYS A 165 -6.27 -5.83 6.26
CA LYS A 165 -7.20 -5.72 5.12
C LYS A 165 -6.82 -6.64 3.96
N CYS A 166 -5.52 -6.79 3.68
CA CYS A 166 -5.05 -7.72 2.65
C CYS A 166 -5.37 -9.17 3.05
N LEU A 167 -5.08 -9.55 4.30
CA LEU A 167 -5.41 -10.85 4.85
C LEU A 167 -6.93 -11.10 4.83
N LYS A 168 -7.71 -10.14 5.32
CA LYS A 168 -9.19 -10.22 5.30
C LYS A 168 -9.75 -10.49 3.91
N ARG A 169 -9.18 -9.87 2.87
CA ARG A 169 -9.60 -10.12 1.49
C ARG A 169 -9.19 -11.52 1.01
N ALA A 170 -8.01 -12.00 1.38
CA ALA A 170 -7.56 -13.34 1.04
C ALA A 170 -8.46 -14.40 1.70
N LEU A 171 -8.78 -14.23 2.98
CA LEU A 171 -9.66 -15.15 3.71
C LEU A 171 -11.11 -15.12 3.20
N ARG A 172 -11.62 -13.97 2.70
CA ARG A 172 -12.92 -13.92 2.02
C ARG A 172 -12.95 -14.78 0.76
N LEU A 173 -11.86 -14.80 0.00
CA LEU A 173 -11.78 -15.68 -1.16
C LEU A 173 -11.75 -17.16 -0.73
N ALA A 174 -11.01 -17.49 0.33
CA ALA A 174 -10.99 -18.82 0.93
C ALA A 174 -12.38 -19.26 1.44
N GLN A 175 -13.14 -18.35 2.03
CA GLN A 175 -14.51 -18.60 2.46
C GLN A 175 -15.44 -18.87 1.26
N GLN A 176 -15.31 -18.09 0.18
CA GLN A 176 -16.10 -18.29 -1.05
C GLN A 176 -15.81 -19.64 -1.74
N THR A 177 -14.60 -20.18 -1.56
CA THR A 177 -14.20 -21.50 -2.07
C THR A 177 -14.42 -22.64 -1.06
N GLY A 178 -15.10 -22.36 0.07
CA GLY A 178 -15.45 -23.36 1.07
C GLY A 178 -14.32 -23.80 1.99
N GLN A 179 -13.15 -23.16 1.92
CA GLN A 179 -11.97 -23.53 2.73
C GLN A 179 -12.11 -23.08 4.20
N ILE A 180 -12.92 -22.07 4.47
CA ILE A 180 -13.18 -21.51 5.80
C ILE A 180 -14.68 -21.51 6.03
N LYS A 181 -15.13 -22.05 7.17
CA LYS A 181 -16.55 -22.10 7.56
C LYS A 181 -16.97 -20.87 8.38
N GLU A 182 -16.04 -20.32 9.15
CA GLU A 182 -16.29 -19.15 10.02
C GLU A 182 -16.53 -17.88 9.20
N THR A 183 -17.34 -16.98 9.74
CA THR A 183 -17.54 -15.69 9.09
C THR A 183 -16.31 -14.82 9.24
N ILE A 184 -16.06 -13.96 8.24
CA ILE A 184 -14.91 -13.04 8.28
C ILE A 184 -15.02 -12.08 9.45
N GLU A 185 -16.22 -11.73 9.85
CA GLU A 185 -16.52 -10.87 10.98
C GLU A 185 -16.12 -11.53 12.31
N GLU A 186 -16.38 -12.82 12.46
CA GLU A 186 -15.98 -13.61 13.63
C GLU A 186 -14.47 -13.75 13.70
N LEU A 187 -13.81 -14.10 12.58
CA LEU A 187 -12.34 -14.21 12.52
C LEU A 187 -11.62 -12.93 12.98
N PHE A 188 -12.16 -11.76 12.62
CA PHE A 188 -11.55 -10.47 12.98
C PHE A 188 -12.13 -9.83 14.25
N SER A 189 -12.99 -10.52 15.00
CA SER A 189 -13.68 -9.98 16.18
C SER A 189 -12.73 -9.56 17.32
N LEU A 190 -11.58 -10.19 17.46
CA LEU A 190 -10.59 -9.88 18.49
C LEU A 190 -9.55 -8.82 18.08
N THR A 191 -9.61 -8.30 16.85
CA THR A 191 -8.68 -7.24 16.43
C THR A 191 -9.01 -5.91 17.12
N VAL A 192 -7.98 -5.22 17.61
CA VAL A 192 -8.14 -3.97 18.39
C VAL A 192 -7.51 -2.75 17.74
N THR A 193 -6.64 -2.93 16.74
CA THR A 193 -5.98 -1.81 16.08
C THR A 193 -7.00 -0.89 15.43
N LYS A 194 -6.99 0.37 15.84
CA LYS A 194 -7.84 1.43 15.26
C LYS A 194 -7.03 2.29 14.30
N ALA A 195 -7.71 2.83 13.29
CA ALA A 195 -7.08 3.75 12.37
C ALA A 195 -6.70 5.05 13.10
N GLU A 196 -5.46 5.48 12.91
CA GLU A 196 -5.03 6.79 13.35
C GLU A 196 -5.39 7.84 12.29
N ILE A 197 -6.02 8.92 12.74
CA ILE A 197 -6.30 10.08 11.90
C ILE A 197 -5.03 10.91 11.80
N ILE A 198 -4.29 10.75 10.70
CA ILE A 198 -3.12 11.57 10.43
C ILE A 198 -3.60 12.84 9.73
N ARG A 199 -3.49 13.99 10.41
CA ARG A 199 -3.73 15.29 9.78
C ARG A 199 -2.76 15.48 8.63
N LYS A 200 -3.32 15.76 7.47
CA LYS A 200 -2.52 15.93 6.26
C LYS A 200 -2.14 17.39 6.11
N GLU A 201 -0.84 17.62 5.94
CA GLU A 201 -0.30 18.96 5.76
C GLU A 201 -0.78 19.59 4.45
N SER A 202 -1.12 20.88 4.52
CA SER A 202 -1.37 21.76 3.37
C SER A 202 -0.48 22.99 3.47
N LEU A 203 -0.16 23.58 2.33
CA LEU A 203 0.59 24.85 2.29
C LEU A 203 -0.35 26.03 2.52
N THR A 204 0.12 27.01 3.28
CA THR A 204 -0.53 28.31 3.37
C THR A 204 -0.33 29.10 2.07
N PRO A 205 -1.17 30.12 1.78
CA PRO A 205 -0.95 31.02 0.65
C PRO A 205 0.44 31.63 0.61
N HIS A 206 0.99 31.97 1.78
CA HIS A 206 2.32 32.55 1.91
C HIS A 206 3.43 31.55 1.52
N GLU A 207 3.38 30.32 2.05
CA GLU A 207 4.32 29.25 1.70
C GLU A 207 4.27 28.92 0.20
N LEU A 208 3.06 28.88 -0.36
CA LEU A 208 2.84 28.62 -1.78
C LEU A 208 3.41 29.74 -2.68
N ASN A 209 3.21 31.00 -2.29
CA ASN A 209 3.78 32.14 -3.00
C ASN A 209 5.31 32.10 -2.98
N LYS A 210 5.94 31.87 -1.82
CA LYS A 210 7.40 31.73 -1.72
C LYS A 210 7.97 30.64 -2.64
N LEU A 211 7.31 29.48 -2.69
CA LEU A 211 7.72 28.40 -3.60
C LEU A 211 7.59 28.81 -5.07
N GLN A 212 6.53 29.52 -5.42
CA GLN A 212 6.31 29.99 -6.79
C GLN A 212 7.33 31.08 -7.18
N GLU A 213 7.61 32.02 -6.31
CA GLU A 213 8.63 33.07 -6.53
C GLU A 213 10.01 32.45 -6.70
N TYR A 214 10.37 31.48 -5.84
CA TYR A 214 11.62 30.73 -5.98
C TYR A 214 11.71 30.01 -7.32
N LEU A 215 10.64 29.32 -7.76
CA LEU A 215 10.61 28.66 -9.06
C LEU A 215 10.85 29.68 -10.19
N ILE A 216 10.12 30.79 -10.19
CA ILE A 216 10.19 31.79 -11.27
C ILE A 216 11.57 32.39 -11.34
N SER A 217 12.13 32.85 -10.21
CA SER A 217 13.43 33.53 -10.15
C SER A 217 14.60 32.60 -10.52
N ASN A 218 14.47 31.31 -10.34
CA ASN A 218 15.56 30.37 -10.59
C ASN A 218 15.29 29.42 -11.79
N PHE A 219 14.21 29.62 -12.52
CA PHE A 219 13.72 28.66 -13.51
C PHE A 219 14.77 28.26 -14.54
N THR A 220 15.52 29.20 -15.09
CA THR A 220 16.57 28.98 -16.09
C THR A 220 17.80 28.28 -15.53
N ASN A 221 18.13 28.57 -14.27
CA ASN A 221 19.34 28.06 -13.59
C ASN A 221 19.12 26.70 -12.90
N MET A 222 17.86 26.27 -12.79
CA MET A 222 17.56 24.94 -12.20
C MET A 222 17.91 23.80 -13.12
N GLU A 223 18.42 22.72 -12.53
CA GLU A 223 18.50 21.41 -13.17
C GLU A 223 17.11 20.98 -13.69
N SER A 224 17.07 20.32 -14.84
CA SER A 224 15.82 19.92 -15.51
C SER A 224 14.86 19.17 -14.59
N ASP A 225 15.35 18.17 -13.84
CA ASP A 225 14.50 17.36 -12.93
C ASP A 225 13.94 18.20 -11.77
N TYR A 226 14.70 19.19 -11.28
CA TYR A 226 14.23 20.09 -10.22
C TYR A 226 13.14 21.02 -10.74
N ARG A 227 13.37 21.59 -11.92
CA ARG A 227 12.43 22.47 -12.61
C ARG A 227 11.11 21.78 -12.91
N GLU A 228 11.16 20.57 -13.47
CA GLU A 228 9.97 19.76 -13.77
C GLU A 228 9.23 19.36 -12.49
N ALA A 229 9.92 18.84 -11.48
CA ALA A 229 9.32 18.39 -10.23
C ALA A 229 8.64 19.51 -9.44
N LEU A 230 9.31 20.67 -9.30
CA LEU A 230 8.77 21.80 -8.55
C LEU A 230 7.60 22.47 -9.30
N SER A 231 7.71 22.60 -10.62
CA SER A 231 6.63 23.14 -11.45
C SER A 231 5.38 22.27 -11.40
N ALA A 232 5.53 20.96 -11.54
CA ALA A 232 4.40 20.02 -11.46
C ALA A 232 3.79 19.95 -10.05
N PHE A 233 4.61 20.11 -9.00
CA PHE A 233 4.10 20.23 -7.63
C PHE A 233 3.24 21.49 -7.45
N LEU A 234 3.72 22.65 -7.90
CA LEU A 234 2.95 23.88 -7.87
C LEU A 234 1.69 23.79 -8.74
N PHE A 235 1.81 23.15 -9.91
CA PHE A 235 0.65 22.86 -10.74
C PHE A 235 -0.39 21.99 -9.98
N SER A 236 0.07 20.97 -9.23
CA SER A 236 -0.79 20.17 -8.35
C SER A 236 -1.42 21.03 -7.24
N CYS A 237 -0.69 21.99 -6.67
CA CYS A 237 -1.23 22.92 -5.67
C CYS A 237 -2.36 23.81 -6.21
N TYR A 238 -2.36 24.10 -7.52
CA TYR A 238 -3.39 24.91 -8.15
C TYR A 238 -4.49 24.14 -8.87
N THR A 239 -4.33 22.85 -9.08
CA THR A 239 -5.30 22.02 -9.81
C THR A 239 -5.85 20.85 -9.01
N GLY A 240 -5.18 20.45 -7.95
CA GLY A 240 -5.50 19.26 -7.16
C GLY A 240 -5.16 17.92 -7.81
N ILE A 241 -4.50 17.92 -8.98
CA ILE A 241 -4.24 16.70 -9.75
C ILE A 241 -3.12 15.88 -9.09
N ARG A 242 -3.30 14.55 -9.06
CA ARG A 242 -2.32 13.63 -8.46
C ARG A 242 -1.07 13.49 -9.33
N TYR A 243 0.06 13.15 -8.70
CA TYR A 243 1.32 12.85 -9.39
C TYR A 243 1.12 11.85 -10.56
N SER A 244 0.43 10.73 -10.32
CA SER A 244 0.20 9.71 -11.33
C SER A 244 -0.53 10.23 -12.56
N ASP A 245 -1.50 11.12 -12.36
CA ASP A 245 -2.27 11.69 -13.46
C ASP A 245 -1.44 12.74 -14.21
N ILE A 246 -0.70 13.60 -13.47
CA ILE A 246 0.20 14.61 -14.10
C ILE A 246 1.26 13.96 -15.00
N CYS A 247 1.80 12.80 -14.63
CA CYS A 247 2.76 12.06 -15.44
C CYS A 247 2.25 11.72 -16.85
N GLN A 248 0.93 11.65 -17.05
CA GLN A 248 0.31 11.28 -18.32
C GLN A 248 -0.33 12.45 -19.07
N LEU A 249 -0.58 13.55 -18.37
CA LEU A 249 -1.20 14.71 -18.97
C LEU A 249 -0.38 15.29 -20.10
N THR A 250 -1.09 15.63 -21.16
CA THR A 250 -0.54 16.22 -22.40
C THR A 250 -1.22 17.55 -22.71
N TYR A 251 -0.65 18.33 -23.61
CA TYR A 251 -1.31 19.52 -24.15
C TYR A 251 -2.60 19.18 -24.92
N ALA A 252 -2.76 17.95 -25.40
CA ALA A 252 -4.01 17.49 -26.04
C ALA A 252 -5.19 17.39 -25.05
N ASP A 253 -4.93 17.25 -23.75
CA ASP A 253 -5.96 17.24 -22.70
C ASP A 253 -6.48 18.64 -22.39
N MET A 254 -5.81 19.68 -22.88
CA MET A 254 -6.28 21.05 -22.78
C MET A 254 -7.29 21.34 -23.88
N LYS A 255 -8.51 21.70 -23.48
CA LYS A 255 -9.60 22.06 -24.39
C LYS A 255 -10.02 23.51 -24.17
N ARG A 256 -10.54 24.12 -25.23
CA ARG A 256 -11.14 25.45 -25.16
C ARG A 256 -12.66 25.34 -25.16
N ILE A 257 -13.30 25.81 -24.07
CA ILE A 257 -14.75 25.85 -23.94
C ILE A 257 -15.14 27.29 -23.61
N LYS A 258 -16.04 27.89 -24.38
CA LYS A 258 -16.47 29.30 -24.23
C LYS A 258 -15.30 30.24 -24.02
N ASN A 259 -14.30 30.12 -24.90
CA ASN A 259 -13.04 30.92 -24.87
C ASN A 259 -12.17 30.77 -23.62
N LYS A 260 -12.44 29.82 -22.72
CA LYS A 260 -11.67 29.50 -21.53
C LYS A 260 -10.94 28.16 -21.71
N ARG A 261 -9.72 28.04 -21.16
CA ARG A 261 -8.94 26.80 -21.19
C ARG A 261 -9.35 25.90 -20.04
N TRP A 262 -9.67 24.68 -20.40
CA TRP A 262 -10.02 23.62 -19.48
C TRP A 262 -9.04 22.47 -19.64
N LEU A 263 -8.70 21.83 -18.54
CA LEU A 263 -8.03 20.54 -18.58
C LEU A 263 -9.10 19.46 -18.37
N ILE A 264 -9.22 18.57 -19.35
CA ILE A 264 -10.26 17.53 -19.36
C ILE A 264 -9.57 16.18 -19.59
N PHE A 265 -9.62 15.33 -18.60
CA PHE A 265 -8.98 14.01 -18.66
C PHE A 265 -9.68 12.99 -17.77
N THR A 266 -9.36 11.70 -17.94
CA THR A 266 -9.86 10.61 -17.09
C THR A 266 -8.78 10.19 -16.11
N MET A 267 -9.08 10.24 -14.81
CA MET A 267 -8.14 9.84 -13.77
C MET A 267 -7.82 8.35 -13.82
N GLN A 268 -6.55 8.01 -13.65
CA GLN A 268 -6.08 6.61 -13.67
C GLN A 268 -6.70 5.76 -12.57
N LYS A 269 -6.71 6.29 -11.34
CA LYS A 269 -7.11 5.54 -10.15
C LYS A 269 -8.63 5.38 -10.02
N THR A 270 -9.38 6.45 -10.24
CA THR A 270 -10.84 6.48 -10.00
C THR A 270 -11.67 6.30 -11.26
N LYS A 271 -11.03 6.38 -12.44
CA LYS A 271 -11.71 6.36 -13.76
C LYS A 271 -12.75 7.48 -13.94
N GLN A 272 -12.72 8.47 -13.05
CA GLN A 272 -13.59 9.64 -13.15
C GLN A 272 -13.06 10.63 -14.19
N LYS A 273 -13.94 11.16 -15.02
CA LYS A 273 -13.63 12.27 -15.92
C LYS A 273 -13.64 13.56 -15.11
N VAL A 274 -12.58 14.34 -15.23
CA VAL A 274 -12.34 15.54 -14.45
C VAL A 274 -12.25 16.75 -15.37
N TYR A 275 -12.79 17.88 -14.91
CA TYR A 275 -12.84 19.15 -15.60
C TYR A 275 -12.21 20.22 -14.71
N VAL A 276 -11.06 20.76 -15.08
CA VAL A 276 -10.38 21.82 -14.31
C VAL A 276 -10.34 23.10 -15.13
N PRO A 277 -11.01 24.19 -14.68
CA PRO A 277 -11.07 25.47 -15.39
C PRO A 277 -9.77 26.26 -15.19
N LEU A 278 -8.74 26.01 -16.03
CA LEU A 278 -7.38 26.51 -15.82
C LEU A 278 -7.25 28.05 -15.83
N ASP A 279 -8.10 28.75 -16.57
CA ASP A 279 -8.08 30.22 -16.58
C ASP A 279 -8.67 30.85 -15.32
N GLN A 280 -9.61 30.14 -14.67
CA GLN A 280 -10.38 30.67 -13.53
C GLN A 280 -9.82 30.24 -12.20
N ILE A 281 -9.43 28.94 -12.09
CA ILE A 281 -8.94 28.40 -10.83
C ILE A 281 -7.67 29.13 -10.38
N PHE A 282 -7.69 29.68 -9.19
CA PHE A 282 -6.60 30.47 -8.61
C PHE A 282 -6.03 31.55 -9.56
N GLY A 283 -6.89 32.20 -10.36
CA GLY A 283 -6.48 33.25 -11.28
C GLY A 283 -5.51 32.81 -12.37
N GLY A 284 -5.62 31.55 -12.82
CA GLY A 284 -4.81 31.00 -13.90
C GLY A 284 -3.35 30.73 -13.53
N ARG A 285 -3.02 30.61 -12.24
CA ARG A 285 -1.63 30.36 -11.78
C ARG A 285 -1.05 29.07 -12.33
N ALA A 286 -1.86 28.02 -12.48
CA ALA A 286 -1.42 26.78 -13.12
C ALA A 286 -0.92 27.02 -14.55
N LEU A 287 -1.61 27.84 -15.32
CA LEU A 287 -1.20 28.21 -16.68
C LEU A 287 0.09 29.06 -16.70
N LYS A 288 0.28 29.95 -15.71
CA LYS A 288 1.53 30.70 -15.60
C LYS A 288 2.72 29.78 -15.42
N ILE A 289 2.60 28.77 -14.57
CA ILE A 289 3.65 27.74 -14.39
C ILE A 289 3.92 26.98 -15.70
N MET A 290 2.89 26.54 -16.40
CA MET A 290 3.05 25.82 -17.66
C MET A 290 3.76 26.67 -18.73
N ARG A 291 3.46 27.95 -18.81
CA ARG A 291 4.07 28.87 -19.80
C ARG A 291 5.58 29.04 -19.64
N LEU A 292 6.13 28.80 -18.45
CA LEU A 292 7.58 28.86 -18.22
C LEU A 292 8.37 27.87 -19.11
N PHE A 293 7.74 26.79 -19.55
CA PHE A 293 8.37 25.78 -20.40
C PHE A 293 8.31 26.10 -21.90
N HIS A 294 7.54 27.07 -22.33
CA HIS A 294 7.31 27.41 -23.74
C HIS A 294 6.89 26.22 -24.63
N ARG A 295 6.26 25.20 -24.01
CA ARG A 295 5.76 24.01 -24.72
C ARG A 295 4.33 24.23 -25.18
N THR A 296 3.99 23.62 -26.32
CA THR A 296 2.63 23.66 -26.92
C THR A 296 2.08 22.28 -27.27
N ARG A 297 2.93 21.26 -27.22
CA ARG A 297 2.59 19.86 -27.56
C ARG A 297 3.38 18.87 -26.67
N GLY A 298 2.97 17.61 -26.70
CA GLY A 298 3.57 16.58 -25.87
C GLY A 298 3.07 16.61 -24.42
N LYS A 299 3.84 16.07 -23.50
CA LYS A 299 3.51 16.06 -22.07
C LYS A 299 3.57 17.46 -21.46
N LEU A 300 2.68 17.72 -20.49
CA LEU A 300 2.73 18.97 -19.74
C LEU A 300 4.02 19.09 -18.91
N PHE A 301 4.45 17.99 -18.30
CA PHE A 301 5.67 17.87 -17.51
C PHE A 301 6.36 16.53 -17.76
N TYR A 302 7.69 16.52 -17.79
CA TYR A 302 8.52 15.32 -17.89
C TYR A 302 9.07 14.97 -16.52
N LEU A 303 8.26 14.26 -15.71
CA LEU A 303 8.55 14.04 -14.31
C LEU A 303 9.52 12.89 -14.07
N PRO A 304 10.53 13.07 -13.20
CA PRO A 304 11.27 11.96 -12.62
C PRO A 304 10.36 11.14 -11.70
N SER A 305 10.88 10.06 -11.10
CA SER A 305 10.10 9.23 -10.17
C SER A 305 9.48 10.06 -9.02
N ASN A 306 8.35 9.60 -8.49
CA ASN A 306 7.67 10.27 -7.36
C ASN A 306 8.60 10.44 -6.14
N ALA A 307 9.48 9.46 -5.89
CA ALA A 307 10.48 9.55 -4.82
C ALA A 307 11.48 10.69 -5.08
N LYS A 308 11.93 10.89 -6.33
CA LYS A 308 12.82 11.99 -6.69
C LYS A 308 12.09 13.33 -6.60
N CYS A 309 10.86 13.44 -7.10
CA CYS A 309 10.03 14.63 -6.93
C CYS A 309 9.88 15.02 -5.44
N ASN A 310 9.55 14.06 -4.57
CA ASN A 310 9.42 14.32 -3.15
C ASN A 310 10.73 14.82 -2.51
N ARG A 311 11.88 14.28 -2.92
CA ARG A 311 13.19 14.75 -2.43
C ARG A 311 13.46 16.20 -2.87
N VAL A 312 13.18 16.52 -4.13
CA VAL A 312 13.35 17.88 -4.66
C VAL A 312 12.48 18.88 -3.90
N ILE A 313 11.17 18.60 -3.78
CA ILE A 313 10.21 19.48 -3.12
C ILE A 313 10.63 19.72 -1.66
N LYS A 314 10.98 18.66 -0.92
CA LYS A 314 11.44 18.78 0.48
C LYS A 314 12.73 19.59 0.59
N ARG A 315 13.69 19.36 -0.31
CA ARG A 315 14.96 20.10 -0.33
C ARG A 315 14.74 21.59 -0.55
N VAL A 316 13.96 21.96 -1.57
CA VAL A 316 13.65 23.37 -1.85
C VAL A 316 12.91 24.00 -0.67
N TYR A 317 11.87 23.35 -0.15
CA TYR A 317 11.09 23.85 0.97
C TYR A 317 11.94 24.12 2.22
N LYS A 318 12.86 23.20 2.53
CA LYS A 318 13.77 23.33 3.67
C LYS A 318 14.83 24.40 3.43
N ASN A 319 15.52 24.36 2.28
CA ASN A 319 16.66 25.26 1.99
C ASN A 319 16.21 26.71 1.88
N GLN A 320 15.00 26.96 1.38
CA GLN A 320 14.44 28.30 1.31
C GLN A 320 13.72 28.73 2.61
N GLN A 321 13.85 27.94 3.68
CA GLN A 321 13.28 28.21 5.00
C GLN A 321 11.79 28.60 4.94
N ILE A 322 11.04 27.95 4.01
CA ILE A 322 9.63 28.29 3.75
C ILE A 322 8.75 27.89 4.92
N GLY A 323 9.04 26.76 5.57
CA GLY A 323 8.31 26.27 6.73
C GLY A 323 8.91 24.98 7.30
N LYS A 324 8.24 24.41 8.30
CA LYS A 324 8.68 23.21 9.03
C LYS A 324 7.86 21.94 8.70
N LYS A 325 6.90 22.03 7.78
CA LYS A 325 5.98 20.93 7.44
C LYS A 325 6.70 19.79 6.70
N ASN A 326 6.25 18.56 6.95
CA ASN A 326 6.73 17.38 6.19
C ASN A 326 5.92 17.24 4.89
N ILE A 327 6.28 17.99 3.89
CA ILE A 327 5.58 18.03 2.61
C ILE A 327 5.97 16.87 1.68
N SER A 328 5.04 16.51 0.80
CA SER A 328 5.21 15.54 -0.27
C SER A 328 4.45 16.01 -1.51
N PHE A 329 4.61 15.35 -2.64
CA PHE A 329 3.85 15.70 -3.86
C PHE A 329 2.33 15.68 -3.60
N HIS A 330 1.87 14.77 -2.74
CA HIS A 330 0.44 14.68 -2.38
C HIS A 330 -0.04 15.89 -1.56
N THR A 331 0.87 16.57 -0.85
CA THR A 331 0.57 17.85 -0.17
C THR A 331 0.03 18.90 -1.14
N GLY A 332 0.48 18.89 -2.41
CA GLY A 332 -0.05 19.80 -3.42
C GLY A 332 -1.56 19.67 -3.62
N ARG A 333 -2.05 18.43 -3.68
CA ARG A 333 -3.49 18.17 -3.78
C ARG A 333 -4.26 18.57 -2.52
N HIS A 334 -3.69 18.33 -1.34
CA HIS A 334 -4.29 18.81 -0.08
C HIS A 334 -4.35 20.34 -0.04
N THR A 335 -3.29 21.01 -0.50
CA THR A 335 -3.23 22.46 -0.62
C THR A 335 -4.35 22.98 -1.52
N ALA A 336 -4.52 22.41 -2.72
CA ALA A 336 -5.60 22.79 -3.62
C ALA A 336 -6.98 22.66 -2.96
N ALA A 337 -7.26 21.52 -2.33
CA ALA A 337 -8.54 21.27 -1.67
C ALA A 337 -8.80 22.27 -0.53
N THR A 338 -7.82 22.46 0.35
CA THR A 338 -7.93 23.40 1.49
C THR A 338 -8.12 24.84 1.02
N LEU A 339 -7.38 25.26 -0.01
CA LEU A 339 -7.53 26.61 -0.56
C LEU A 339 -8.87 26.81 -1.25
N LEU A 340 -9.35 25.84 -2.03
CA LEU A 340 -10.68 25.93 -2.65
C LEU A 340 -11.78 26.08 -1.59
N LEU A 341 -11.66 25.32 -0.51
CA LEU A 341 -12.60 25.44 0.61
C LEU A 341 -12.49 26.80 1.30
N PHE A 342 -11.27 27.30 1.52
CA PHE A 342 -11.02 28.64 2.06
C PHE A 342 -11.69 29.75 1.20
N TYR A 343 -11.67 29.59 -0.13
CA TYR A 343 -12.37 30.47 -1.06
C TYR A 343 -13.88 30.15 -1.18
N LYS A 344 -14.44 29.38 -0.24
CA LYS A 344 -15.88 29.04 -0.16
C LYS A 344 -16.43 28.35 -1.43
N ILE A 345 -15.58 27.62 -2.15
CA ILE A 345 -16.04 26.77 -3.25
C ILE A 345 -16.84 25.59 -2.65
N PRO A 346 -18.03 25.30 -3.17
CA PRO A 346 -18.87 24.21 -2.66
C PRO A 346 -18.12 22.86 -2.67
N LEU A 347 -18.33 22.06 -1.63
CA LEU A 347 -17.63 20.77 -1.43
C LEU A 347 -17.87 19.80 -2.61
N THR A 348 -19.06 19.82 -3.20
CA THR A 348 -19.39 19.03 -4.40
C THR A 348 -18.59 19.44 -5.63
N THR A 349 -18.34 20.75 -5.78
CA THR A 349 -17.47 21.28 -6.85
C THR A 349 -16.01 20.88 -6.61
N ILE A 350 -15.53 20.94 -5.36
CA ILE A 350 -14.20 20.47 -4.98
C ILE A 350 -14.07 18.99 -5.24
N GLN A 351 -15.07 18.17 -4.86
CA GLN A 351 -15.13 16.75 -5.15
C GLN A 351 -14.98 16.47 -6.65
N SER A 352 -15.70 17.20 -7.49
CA SER A 352 -15.67 17.06 -8.95
C SER A 352 -14.30 17.44 -9.54
N ILE A 353 -13.70 18.55 -9.10
CA ILE A 353 -12.35 18.99 -9.52
C ILE A 353 -11.30 17.94 -9.11
N LEU A 354 -11.41 17.41 -7.90
CA LEU A 354 -10.50 16.40 -7.38
C LEU A 354 -10.78 15.00 -7.95
N GLY A 355 -11.95 14.73 -8.53
CA GLY A 355 -12.37 13.42 -9.03
C GLY A 355 -12.44 12.37 -7.92
N HIS A 356 -13.03 12.74 -6.77
CA HIS A 356 -13.34 11.80 -5.71
C HIS A 356 -14.65 11.08 -5.99
N THR A 357 -14.67 9.75 -5.88
CA THR A 357 -15.90 8.94 -6.07
C THR A 357 -16.89 9.14 -4.93
N HIS A 358 -16.40 9.39 -3.71
CA HIS A 358 -17.23 9.59 -2.51
C HIS A 358 -16.96 10.95 -1.90
N ILE A 359 -18.02 11.64 -1.48
CA ILE A 359 -17.94 12.97 -0.86
C ILE A 359 -17.13 12.93 0.45
N THR A 360 -17.24 11.82 1.22
CA THR A 360 -16.52 11.58 2.46
C THR A 360 -14.99 11.72 2.30
N THR A 361 -14.46 11.45 1.11
CA THR A 361 -13.04 11.67 0.81
C THR A 361 -12.69 13.17 0.73
N THR A 362 -13.67 14.03 0.47
CA THR A 362 -13.50 15.49 0.39
C THR A 362 -13.82 16.15 1.72
N GLU A 363 -14.71 15.56 2.51
CA GLU A 363 -15.08 16.05 3.85
C GLU A 363 -13.92 16.13 4.83
N ILE A 364 -12.86 15.34 4.63
CA ILE A 364 -11.62 15.43 5.42
C ILE A 364 -10.95 16.83 5.39
N TYR A 365 -11.30 17.66 4.40
CA TYR A 365 -10.83 19.04 4.31
C TYR A 365 -11.79 20.03 4.97
N ALA A 366 -13.02 19.61 5.25
CA ALA A 366 -14.08 20.45 5.80
C ALA A 366 -14.18 20.33 7.35
N GLU A 367 -13.05 20.07 8.04
CA GLU A 367 -13.01 20.11 9.50
C GLU A 367 -13.54 21.47 9.98
N GLN A 368 -14.77 21.48 10.48
CA GLN A 368 -15.39 22.69 11.02
C GLN A 368 -14.94 22.83 12.48
N ASN A 369 -14.29 23.93 12.76
CA ASN A 369 -14.12 24.44 14.11
C ASN A 369 -15.03 25.67 14.33
N GLU A 370 -15.19 26.13 15.57
CA GLU A 370 -16.02 27.25 15.93
C GLU A 370 -15.74 28.49 15.05
N ALA A 371 -14.46 28.79 14.79
CA ALA A 371 -14.05 29.92 13.96
C ALA A 371 -14.50 29.74 12.49
N THR A 372 -14.44 28.52 11.95
CA THR A 372 -14.90 28.22 10.59
C THR A 372 -16.41 28.37 10.47
N ILE A 373 -17.16 27.89 11.47
CA ILE A 373 -18.62 28.06 11.53
C ILE A 373 -18.97 29.54 11.60
N TYR A 374 -18.36 30.27 12.53
CA TYR A 374 -18.58 31.72 12.68
C TYR A 374 -18.30 32.47 11.37
N ASN A 375 -17.19 32.25 10.74
CA ASN A 375 -16.81 32.89 9.49
C ASN A 375 -17.71 32.51 8.32
N SER A 376 -18.28 31.32 8.32
CA SER A 376 -19.21 30.87 7.28
C SER A 376 -20.56 31.60 7.37
N ILE A 377 -20.99 31.92 8.59
CA ILE A 377 -22.27 32.59 8.86
C ILE A 377 -22.10 34.13 8.82
N LYS A 378 -20.91 34.63 9.20
CA LYS A 378 -20.64 36.07 9.22
C LYS A 378 -20.83 36.68 7.83
N GLY A 379 -21.76 37.63 7.73
CA GLY A 379 -22.09 38.35 6.49
C GLY A 379 -23.20 37.68 5.65
N VAL A 380 -23.76 36.56 6.09
CA VAL A 380 -24.98 36.01 5.50
C VAL A 380 -26.16 36.89 6.00
N LYS A 381 -26.81 37.60 5.08
CA LYS A 381 -28.09 38.25 5.37
C LYS A 381 -29.19 37.20 5.32
N PHE A 382 -29.65 36.78 6.48
CA PHE A 382 -30.84 35.99 6.56
C PHE A 382 -32.03 36.89 6.19
N LYS A 383 -32.71 36.58 5.11
CA LYS A 383 -34.02 37.25 4.82
C LYS A 383 -34.97 36.84 5.93
N GLU A 384 -35.67 37.81 6.46
CA GLU A 384 -36.75 37.56 7.40
C GLU A 384 -37.75 36.59 6.74
N PHE A 385 -38.00 35.48 7.44
CA PHE A 385 -39.11 34.60 7.07
C PHE A 385 -40.41 35.34 7.48
N ILE A 386 -41.07 35.96 6.51
CA ILE A 386 -42.41 36.54 6.68
C ILE A 386 -43.43 35.44 6.44
#